data_294a4088160d9d15a7af49f696e3621f
#
_entry.id   294a4088160d9d15a7af49f696e3621f
#
_cell.length_a   1.000
_cell.length_b   1.000
_cell.length_c   1.000
_cell.angle_alpha   90.00
_cell.angle_beta   90.00
_cell.angle_gamma   90.00
#
_symmetry.space_group_name_H-M   'P 1'
#
loop_
_entity.id
_entity.type
_entity.pdbx_description
1 polymer ?
#
loop_
_entity_poly.entity_id
_entity_poly.type
_entity_poly.pdbx_seq_one_letter_code
_entity_poly.pdbx_strand_id
1 'polypeptide(L)'
;MVKVSVILPIYNVAPFLDDAFLSLINQTLRDIEIIAINDGSTDDSQDYIDKYAKSDARIRPICQENQGLSGARNTGLQYCQGEFVYFMDSDDIIELDALEICYKHAIENKADVCILDGKTFHEKDARKTFMTYDRSAFLKENTLYNGEKLFSYLLDKEQHRAVVWLQFIRLDYLKSINLNFYRGIIHEDELFTPQLILQTNNIVYVSKCLVKHRIRNSSIVGKGYSKRNICCYLTVFDELFKFRNSDIIIKFARYTLSKVFYTGHAIPINDKFEVFGRAMKSGYLKYIGWKSIFVFWFKK
;
A
#
# COMPACT_ATOMS: atom_id res chain seq x y z
N MET A 1 -15.25 -23.24 -0.65
CA MET A 1 -15.40 -21.91 -0.01
C MET A 1 -14.17 -21.09 -0.37
N VAL A 2 -14.33 -19.86 -0.84
CA VAL A 2 -13.19 -19.00 -1.20
C VAL A 2 -12.39 -18.63 0.05
N LYS A 3 -11.10 -18.91 0.06
CA LYS A 3 -10.21 -18.58 1.18
C LYS A 3 -9.63 -17.17 1.06
N VAL A 4 -9.28 -16.78 -0.18
CA VAL A 4 -8.65 -15.46 -0.42
C VAL A 4 -9.30 -14.79 -1.62
N SER A 5 -9.73 -13.54 -1.44
CA SER A 5 -10.06 -12.61 -2.52
C SER A 5 -8.82 -11.76 -2.83
N VAL A 6 -8.30 -11.87 -4.05
CA VAL A 6 -7.23 -11.00 -4.54
C VAL A 6 -7.85 -9.86 -5.33
N ILE A 7 -7.64 -8.63 -4.88
CA ILE A 7 -8.05 -7.41 -5.61
C ILE A 7 -6.88 -6.94 -6.45
N LEU A 8 -7.09 -6.88 -7.77
CA LEU A 8 -6.11 -6.49 -8.77
C LEU A 8 -6.62 -5.24 -9.50
N PRO A 9 -6.28 -4.02 -9.04
CA PRO A 9 -6.63 -2.77 -9.75
C PRO A 9 -5.76 -2.61 -10.99
N ILE A 10 -6.37 -2.32 -12.14
CA ILE A 10 -5.71 -2.27 -13.45
C ILE A 10 -6.02 -0.93 -14.11
N TYR A 11 -4.98 -0.17 -14.46
CA TYR A 11 -5.10 1.07 -15.22
C TYR A 11 -3.85 1.32 -16.07
N ASN A 12 -3.95 1.15 -17.39
CA ASN A 12 -2.87 1.38 -18.36
C ASN A 12 -1.55 0.64 -18.00
N VAL A 13 -1.65 -0.68 -17.83
CA VAL A 13 -0.54 -1.56 -17.42
C VAL A 13 -0.44 -2.83 -18.26
N ALA A 14 -1.00 -2.85 -19.47
CA ALA A 14 -1.05 -4.00 -20.37
C ALA A 14 0.28 -4.79 -20.45
N PRO A 15 1.47 -4.16 -20.58
CA PRO A 15 2.73 -4.88 -20.71
C PRO A 15 3.12 -5.76 -19.51
N PHE A 16 2.49 -5.58 -18.35
CA PHE A 16 2.84 -6.27 -17.10
C PHE A 16 1.82 -7.34 -16.69
N LEU A 17 0.65 -7.34 -17.34
CA LEU A 17 -0.48 -8.17 -16.93
C LEU A 17 -0.25 -9.66 -17.11
N ASP A 18 0.55 -10.09 -18.09
CA ASP A 18 0.90 -11.51 -18.22
C ASP A 18 1.63 -12.00 -16.97
N ASP A 19 2.64 -11.28 -16.49
CA ASP A 19 3.40 -11.64 -15.29
C ASP A 19 2.48 -11.66 -14.04
N ALA A 20 1.65 -10.64 -13.88
CA ALA A 20 0.74 -10.52 -12.74
C ALA A 20 -0.28 -11.67 -12.73
N PHE A 21 -1.01 -11.89 -13.84
CA PHE A 21 -2.00 -12.97 -13.91
C PHE A 21 -1.37 -14.35 -13.78
N LEU A 22 -0.23 -14.61 -14.43
CA LEU A 22 0.46 -15.90 -14.32
C LEU A 22 0.90 -16.18 -12.88
N SER A 23 1.33 -15.18 -12.12
CA SER A 23 1.69 -15.35 -10.71
C SER A 23 0.47 -15.67 -9.84
N LEU A 24 -0.73 -15.19 -10.20
CA LEU A 24 -1.98 -15.44 -9.48
C LEU A 24 -2.64 -16.77 -9.83
N ILE A 25 -2.77 -17.09 -11.12
CA ILE A 25 -3.44 -18.32 -11.55
C ILE A 25 -2.67 -19.59 -11.17
N ASN A 26 -1.34 -19.47 -11.03
CA ASN A 26 -0.45 -20.56 -10.63
C ASN A 26 -0.22 -20.67 -9.11
N GLN A 27 -0.92 -19.88 -8.27
CA GLN A 27 -0.81 -20.02 -6.82
C GLN A 27 -1.10 -21.47 -6.37
N THR A 28 -0.32 -21.96 -5.39
CA THR A 28 -0.54 -23.30 -4.79
C THR A 28 -1.87 -23.38 -4.05
N LEU A 29 -2.29 -22.28 -3.41
CA LEU A 29 -3.64 -22.16 -2.85
C LEU A 29 -4.67 -22.00 -3.98
N ARG A 30 -5.49 -23.02 -4.21
CA ARG A 30 -6.46 -23.01 -5.31
C ARG A 30 -7.80 -22.34 -4.99
N ASP A 31 -8.18 -22.30 -3.72
CA ASP A 31 -9.45 -21.73 -3.25
C ASP A 31 -9.38 -20.21 -3.18
N ILE A 32 -9.07 -19.57 -4.30
CA ILE A 32 -8.96 -18.10 -4.43
C ILE A 32 -9.93 -17.57 -5.48
N GLU A 33 -10.30 -16.30 -5.37
CA GLU A 33 -10.90 -15.51 -6.46
C GLU A 33 -9.99 -14.33 -6.78
N ILE A 34 -9.97 -13.90 -8.03
CA ILE A 34 -9.18 -12.78 -8.53
C ILE A 34 -10.14 -11.75 -9.08
N ILE A 35 -10.29 -10.63 -8.39
CA ILE A 35 -11.19 -9.54 -8.76
C ILE A 35 -10.35 -8.52 -9.53
N ALA A 36 -10.40 -8.62 -10.87
CA ALA A 36 -9.65 -7.77 -11.79
C ALA A 36 -10.48 -6.52 -12.13
N ILE A 37 -10.07 -5.36 -11.57
CA ILE A 37 -10.79 -4.09 -11.74
C ILE A 37 -10.13 -3.28 -12.84
N ASN A 38 -10.74 -3.21 -14.04
CA ASN A 38 -10.33 -2.25 -15.05
C ASN A 38 -10.87 -0.86 -14.68
N ASP A 39 -9.99 0.02 -14.24
CA ASP A 39 -10.33 1.39 -13.83
C ASP A 39 -10.29 2.37 -15.03
N GLY A 40 -10.92 2.00 -16.12
CA GLY A 40 -11.03 2.84 -17.33
C GLY A 40 -9.75 2.91 -18.14
N SER A 41 -9.02 1.78 -18.29
CA SER A 41 -7.82 1.74 -19.14
C SER A 41 -8.11 2.09 -20.59
N THR A 42 -7.15 2.75 -21.24
CA THR A 42 -7.18 3.17 -22.64
C THR A 42 -6.16 2.44 -23.51
N ASP A 43 -5.39 1.54 -22.89
CA ASP A 43 -4.47 0.61 -23.54
C ASP A 43 -5.11 -0.79 -23.68
N ASP A 44 -4.34 -1.78 -24.11
CA ASP A 44 -4.80 -3.16 -24.33
C ASP A 44 -5.06 -3.92 -23.02
N SER A 45 -5.11 -3.27 -21.84
CA SER A 45 -5.30 -3.94 -20.55
C SER A 45 -6.60 -4.74 -20.50
N GLN A 46 -7.68 -4.30 -21.15
CA GLN A 46 -8.95 -5.04 -21.20
C GLN A 46 -8.81 -6.36 -21.94
N ASP A 47 -8.06 -6.39 -23.03
CA ASP A 47 -7.86 -7.62 -23.83
C ASP A 47 -7.14 -8.69 -23.02
N TYR A 48 -6.16 -8.29 -22.19
CA TYR A 48 -5.49 -9.21 -21.24
C TYR A 48 -6.47 -9.74 -20.18
N ILE A 49 -7.28 -8.87 -19.59
CA ILE A 49 -8.28 -9.29 -18.59
C ILE A 49 -9.22 -10.33 -19.21
N ASP A 50 -9.74 -10.07 -20.41
CA ASP A 50 -10.68 -10.97 -21.12
C ASP A 50 -10.02 -12.29 -21.49
N LYS A 51 -8.76 -12.26 -21.94
CA LYS A 51 -7.95 -13.45 -22.24
C LYS A 51 -7.85 -14.36 -21.02
N TYR A 52 -7.47 -13.81 -19.87
CA TYR A 52 -7.27 -14.57 -18.65
C TYR A 52 -8.58 -15.02 -18.01
N ALA A 53 -9.62 -14.19 -18.02
CA ALA A 53 -10.95 -14.56 -17.51
C ALA A 53 -11.60 -15.70 -18.31
N LYS A 54 -11.33 -15.81 -19.63
CA LYS A 54 -11.77 -16.96 -20.43
C LYS A 54 -11.04 -18.25 -20.08
N SER A 55 -9.81 -18.17 -19.59
CA SER A 55 -8.97 -19.34 -19.31
C SER A 55 -9.06 -19.83 -17.85
N ASP A 56 -9.50 -18.99 -16.91
CA ASP A 56 -9.57 -19.31 -15.49
C ASP A 56 -10.83 -18.70 -14.85
N ALA A 57 -11.76 -19.56 -14.46
CA ALA A 57 -13.05 -19.19 -13.89
C ALA A 57 -12.96 -18.50 -12.51
N ARG A 58 -11.78 -18.49 -11.88
CA ARG A 58 -11.54 -17.75 -10.63
C ARG A 58 -11.37 -16.24 -10.85
N ILE A 59 -11.14 -15.81 -12.12
CA ILE A 59 -10.98 -14.41 -12.47
C ILE A 59 -12.34 -13.80 -12.72
N ARG A 60 -12.65 -12.76 -11.95
CA ARG A 60 -13.87 -11.95 -12.08
C ARG A 60 -13.52 -10.58 -12.61
N PRO A 61 -13.74 -10.29 -13.92
CA PRO A 61 -13.51 -8.98 -14.48
C PRO A 61 -14.60 -8.00 -14.06
N ILE A 62 -14.20 -6.77 -13.73
CA ILE A 62 -15.07 -5.65 -13.42
C ILE A 62 -14.52 -4.42 -14.14
N CYS A 63 -15.37 -3.74 -14.90
CA CYS A 63 -15.02 -2.49 -15.58
C CYS A 63 -15.72 -1.31 -14.89
N GLN A 64 -15.01 -0.21 -14.74
CA GLN A 64 -15.55 1.05 -14.23
C GLN A 64 -14.93 2.24 -14.96
N GLU A 65 -15.57 3.39 -14.87
CA GLU A 65 -14.93 4.66 -15.21
C GLU A 65 -13.79 4.93 -14.22
N ASN A 66 -12.73 5.63 -14.67
CA ASN A 66 -11.55 5.87 -13.85
C ASN A 66 -11.90 6.65 -12.57
N GLN A 67 -11.72 5.99 -11.43
CA GLN A 67 -11.89 6.53 -10.09
C GLN A 67 -10.57 6.59 -9.30
N GLY A 68 -9.45 6.23 -9.97
CA GLY A 68 -8.12 6.11 -9.36
C GLY A 68 -7.97 4.87 -8.48
N LEU A 69 -6.73 4.61 -8.06
CA LEU A 69 -6.33 3.40 -7.35
C LEU A 69 -7.19 3.10 -6.11
N SER A 70 -7.46 4.12 -5.29
CA SER A 70 -8.35 4.00 -4.13
C SER A 70 -9.77 3.59 -4.53
N GLY A 71 -10.30 4.17 -5.61
CA GLY A 71 -11.61 3.83 -6.13
C GLY A 71 -11.69 2.38 -6.59
N ALA A 72 -10.71 1.93 -7.37
CA ALA A 72 -10.63 0.55 -7.87
C ALA A 72 -10.51 -0.45 -6.72
N ARG A 73 -9.64 -0.21 -5.72
CA ARG A 73 -9.53 -1.08 -4.53
C ARG A 73 -10.85 -1.14 -3.74
N ASN A 74 -11.52 -0.01 -3.53
CA ASN A 74 -12.80 0.03 -2.84
C ASN A 74 -13.91 -0.69 -3.62
N THR A 75 -13.94 -0.58 -4.94
CA THR A 75 -14.84 -1.37 -5.78
C THR A 75 -14.57 -2.85 -5.60
N GLY A 76 -13.29 -3.28 -5.66
CA GLY A 76 -12.91 -4.67 -5.44
C GLY A 76 -13.41 -5.23 -4.11
N LEU A 77 -13.31 -4.45 -3.03
CA LEU A 77 -13.79 -4.87 -1.69
C LEU A 77 -15.28 -5.22 -1.65
N GLN A 78 -16.11 -4.60 -2.48
CA GLN A 78 -17.55 -4.88 -2.52
C GLN A 78 -17.87 -6.28 -3.09
N TYR A 79 -16.94 -6.87 -3.83
CA TYR A 79 -17.12 -8.18 -4.48
C TYR A 79 -16.40 -9.32 -3.76
N CYS A 80 -15.63 -9.04 -2.69
CA CYS A 80 -14.88 -10.03 -1.95
C CYS A 80 -15.79 -11.03 -1.22
N GLN A 81 -15.52 -12.34 -1.43
CA GLN A 81 -16.21 -13.48 -0.79
C GLN A 81 -15.25 -14.34 0.03
N GLY A 82 -13.95 -14.07 -0.03
CA GLY A 82 -12.90 -14.80 0.68
C GLY A 82 -12.90 -14.53 2.18
N GLU A 83 -12.32 -15.45 2.94
CA GLU A 83 -12.05 -15.25 4.37
C GLU A 83 -11.00 -14.15 4.60
N PHE A 84 -10.07 -14.04 3.66
CA PHE A 84 -9.04 -12.99 3.63
C PHE A 84 -9.09 -12.19 2.34
N VAL A 85 -8.57 -10.97 2.38
CA VAL A 85 -8.35 -10.13 1.21
C VAL A 85 -6.86 -9.82 1.07
N TYR A 86 -6.39 -9.82 -0.17
CA TYR A 86 -5.05 -9.40 -0.56
C TYR A 86 -5.14 -8.37 -1.70
N PHE A 87 -4.45 -7.25 -1.55
CA PHE A 87 -4.35 -6.22 -2.57
C PHE A 87 -3.03 -6.38 -3.31
N MET A 88 -3.09 -6.59 -4.63
CA MET A 88 -1.92 -6.76 -5.46
C MET A 88 -1.85 -5.64 -6.49
N ASP A 89 -0.71 -4.97 -6.62
CA ASP A 89 -0.51 -4.04 -7.71
C ASP A 89 -0.27 -4.80 -9.02
N SER A 90 -0.91 -4.38 -10.11
CA SER A 90 -1.01 -5.13 -11.37
C SER A 90 0.26 -5.12 -12.23
N ASP A 91 1.31 -4.45 -11.79
CA ASP A 91 2.66 -4.48 -12.36
C ASP A 91 3.65 -5.32 -11.53
N ASP A 92 3.19 -5.91 -10.42
CA ASP A 92 3.98 -6.74 -9.53
C ASP A 92 3.80 -8.25 -9.80
N ILE A 93 4.61 -9.06 -9.11
CA ILE A 93 4.58 -10.52 -9.17
C ILE A 93 4.59 -11.06 -7.73
N ILE A 94 3.78 -12.07 -7.43
CA ILE A 94 3.86 -12.79 -6.16
C ILE A 94 4.48 -14.18 -6.34
N GLU A 95 5.16 -14.70 -5.31
CA GLU A 95 5.70 -16.06 -5.32
C GLU A 95 4.55 -17.07 -5.33
N LEU A 96 4.75 -18.23 -5.96
CA LEU A 96 3.67 -19.20 -6.21
C LEU A 96 3.02 -19.79 -4.96
N ASP A 97 3.73 -19.77 -3.84
CA ASP A 97 3.26 -20.25 -2.53
C ASP A 97 2.82 -19.12 -1.58
N ALA A 98 2.79 -17.86 -2.08
CA ALA A 98 2.59 -16.67 -1.24
C ALA A 98 1.26 -16.67 -0.49
N LEU A 99 0.15 -16.91 -1.20
CA LEU A 99 -1.18 -16.89 -0.59
C LEU A 99 -1.39 -18.06 0.37
N GLU A 100 -0.82 -19.24 0.07
CA GLU A 100 -0.89 -20.41 0.94
C GLU A 100 -0.15 -20.19 2.25
N ILE A 101 1.07 -19.65 2.19
CA ILE A 101 1.88 -19.32 3.36
C ILE A 101 1.16 -18.29 4.23
N CYS A 102 0.71 -17.18 3.64
CA CYS A 102 0.00 -16.13 4.38
C CYS A 102 -1.28 -16.68 5.03
N TYR A 103 -2.07 -17.46 4.29
CA TYR A 103 -3.30 -18.06 4.79
C TYR A 103 -3.01 -18.98 5.98
N LYS A 104 -2.03 -19.88 5.86
CA LYS A 104 -1.64 -20.81 6.93
C LYS A 104 -1.24 -20.05 8.20
N HIS A 105 -0.31 -19.09 8.09
CA HIS A 105 0.14 -18.30 9.23
C HIS A 105 -1.00 -17.50 9.87
N ALA A 106 -1.89 -16.92 9.06
CA ALA A 106 -3.03 -16.15 9.56
C ALA A 106 -4.06 -17.01 10.30
N ILE A 107 -4.33 -18.23 9.80
CA ILE A 107 -5.26 -19.17 10.46
C ILE A 107 -4.68 -19.74 11.75
N GLU A 108 -3.44 -20.25 11.71
CA GLU A 108 -2.77 -20.86 12.87
C GLU A 108 -2.66 -19.89 14.06
N ASN A 109 -2.47 -18.62 13.78
CA ASN A 109 -2.33 -17.58 14.81
C ASN A 109 -3.61 -16.78 15.06
N LYS A 110 -4.73 -17.10 14.39
CA LYS A 110 -5.99 -16.33 14.45
C LYS A 110 -5.77 -14.83 14.19
N ALA A 111 -4.87 -14.53 13.24
CA ALA A 111 -4.47 -13.16 12.97
C ALA A 111 -5.53 -12.40 12.18
N ASP A 112 -5.65 -11.10 12.48
CA ASP A 112 -6.44 -10.15 11.69
C ASP A 112 -5.64 -9.63 10.50
N VAL A 113 -4.33 -9.47 10.68
CA VAL A 113 -3.40 -9.02 9.65
C VAL A 113 -2.15 -9.89 9.67
N CYS A 114 -1.74 -10.36 8.50
CA CYS A 114 -0.45 -10.98 8.30
C CYS A 114 0.43 -10.03 7.48
N ILE A 115 1.57 -9.63 8.04
CA ILE A 115 2.54 -8.77 7.38
C ILE A 115 3.58 -9.66 6.68
N LEU A 116 3.83 -9.40 5.41
CA LEU A 116 4.82 -10.13 4.60
C LEU A 116 5.87 -9.18 4.05
N ASP A 117 6.97 -9.75 3.59
CA ASP A 117 8.06 -9.00 2.98
C ASP A 117 8.07 -9.12 1.46
N GLY A 118 8.83 -8.22 0.83
CA GLY A 118 9.00 -8.16 -0.60
C GLY A 118 10.42 -7.77 -1.00
N LYS A 119 10.73 -7.99 -2.26
CA LYS A 119 11.97 -7.55 -2.89
C LYS A 119 11.68 -6.75 -4.14
N THR A 120 12.53 -5.78 -4.46
CA THR A 120 12.42 -5.02 -5.68
C THR A 120 13.16 -5.71 -6.83
N PHE A 121 12.62 -5.61 -8.04
CA PHE A 121 13.34 -5.87 -9.27
C PHE A 121 13.15 -4.72 -10.25
N HIS A 122 14.12 -4.50 -11.12
CA HIS A 122 14.16 -3.32 -11.97
C HIS A 122 14.01 -3.71 -13.42
N GLU A 123 13.24 -2.94 -14.17
CA GLU A 123 13.31 -2.95 -15.63
C GLU A 123 14.68 -2.45 -16.10
N LYS A 124 15.08 -2.84 -17.35
CA LYS A 124 16.42 -2.57 -17.88
C LYS A 124 16.90 -1.13 -17.70
N ASP A 125 16.00 -0.16 -17.86
CA ASP A 125 16.33 1.28 -17.83
C ASP A 125 15.80 1.99 -16.58
N ALA A 126 15.29 1.24 -15.60
CA ALA A 126 14.73 1.83 -14.39
C ALA A 126 15.82 2.35 -13.45
N ARG A 127 15.55 3.49 -12.81
CA ARG A 127 16.43 4.06 -11.78
C ARG A 127 16.59 3.06 -10.63
N LYS A 128 17.83 2.70 -10.31
CA LYS A 128 18.13 1.83 -9.17
C LYS A 128 17.65 2.47 -7.87
N THR A 129 16.91 1.73 -7.06
CA THR A 129 16.51 2.11 -5.72
C THR A 129 17.16 1.17 -4.71
N PHE A 130 17.41 1.67 -3.51
CA PHE A 130 17.93 0.88 -2.39
C PHE A 130 16.84 0.58 -1.35
N MET A 131 15.57 0.70 -1.75
CA MET A 131 14.47 0.42 -0.83
C MET A 131 14.39 -1.09 -0.56
N THR A 132 14.41 -1.45 0.70
CA THR A 132 14.18 -2.83 1.16
C THR A 132 12.80 -2.94 1.81
N TYR A 133 12.16 -4.06 1.58
CA TYR A 133 10.92 -4.45 2.24
C TYR A 133 11.12 -5.68 3.14
N ASP A 134 12.38 -6.07 3.39
CA ASP A 134 12.75 -7.15 4.29
C ASP A 134 12.88 -6.64 5.73
N ARG A 135 12.05 -7.20 6.62
CA ARG A 135 12.00 -6.85 8.05
C ARG A 135 12.43 -8.02 8.95
N SER A 136 13.02 -9.08 8.38
CA SER A 136 13.43 -10.29 9.10
C SER A 136 14.44 -10.04 10.23
N ALA A 137 15.25 -8.98 10.11
CA ALA A 137 16.15 -8.54 11.19
C ALA A 137 15.43 -7.88 12.38
N PHE A 138 14.16 -7.48 12.22
CA PHE A 138 13.42 -6.69 13.21
C PHE A 138 12.20 -7.42 13.77
N LEU A 139 11.58 -8.30 12.97
CA LEU A 139 10.36 -9.02 13.34
C LEU A 139 10.61 -10.52 13.40
N LYS A 140 9.86 -11.20 14.27
CA LYS A 140 9.93 -12.65 14.45
C LYS A 140 8.66 -13.31 13.97
N GLU A 141 8.81 -14.42 13.24
CA GLU A 141 7.66 -15.28 12.89
C GLU A 141 7.00 -15.86 14.14
N ASN A 142 5.76 -16.33 13.95
CA ASN A 142 4.95 -16.98 15.00
C ASN A 142 4.82 -16.16 16.29
N THR A 143 4.94 -14.84 16.17
CA THR A 143 4.75 -13.90 17.28
C THR A 143 3.51 -13.07 16.97
N LEU A 144 2.56 -13.02 17.93
CA LEU A 144 1.43 -12.11 17.87
C LEU A 144 1.84 -10.72 18.34
N TYR A 145 1.69 -9.76 17.48
CA TYR A 145 2.01 -8.36 17.74
C TYR A 145 0.75 -7.55 18.03
N ASN A 146 0.82 -6.73 19.07
CA ASN A 146 -0.11 -5.63 19.27
C ASN A 146 0.18 -4.52 18.27
N GLY A 147 -0.83 -4.04 17.57
CA GLY A 147 -0.67 -3.12 16.44
C GLY A 147 0.00 -1.80 16.82
N GLU A 148 -0.40 -1.18 17.94
CA GLU A 148 0.17 0.10 18.36
C GLU A 148 1.65 -0.04 18.76
N LYS A 149 1.98 -1.10 19.51
CA LYS A 149 3.38 -1.39 19.89
C LYS A 149 4.23 -1.70 18.68
N LEU A 150 3.71 -2.51 17.75
CA LEU A 150 4.40 -2.85 16.50
C LEU A 150 4.63 -1.60 15.65
N PHE A 151 3.60 -0.79 15.45
CA PHE A 151 3.70 0.44 14.66
C PHE A 151 4.73 1.40 15.25
N SER A 152 4.69 1.61 16.58
CA SER A 152 5.68 2.43 17.29
C SER A 152 7.11 1.90 17.10
N TYR A 153 7.28 0.59 17.24
CA TYR A 153 8.59 -0.07 17.05
C TYR A 153 9.13 0.09 15.63
N LEU A 154 8.26 -0.13 14.61
CA LEU A 154 8.66 0.03 13.21
C LEU A 154 9.02 1.48 12.86
N LEU A 155 8.36 2.47 13.47
CA LEU A 155 8.74 3.88 13.31
C LEU A 155 10.13 4.14 13.93
N ASP A 156 10.42 3.62 15.14
CA ASP A 156 11.71 3.80 15.80
C ASP A 156 12.87 3.16 15.04
N LYS A 157 12.60 2.04 14.37
CA LYS A 157 13.57 1.32 13.54
C LYS A 157 13.64 1.81 12.09
N GLU A 158 12.85 2.82 11.72
CA GLU A 158 12.68 3.29 10.33
C GLU A 158 12.25 2.19 9.34
N GLN A 159 11.54 1.18 9.85
CA GLN A 159 11.04 0.03 9.10
C GLN A 159 9.55 0.09 8.78
N HIS A 160 8.91 1.23 9.07
CA HIS A 160 7.53 1.45 8.62
C HIS A 160 7.45 1.41 7.10
N ARG A 161 6.53 0.61 6.58
CA ARG A 161 6.19 0.48 5.16
C ARG A 161 4.67 0.46 5.06
N ALA A 162 4.10 1.54 4.56
CA ALA A 162 2.64 1.69 4.49
C ALA A 162 2.01 0.85 3.38
N VAL A 163 2.78 0.40 2.40
CA VAL A 163 2.27 -0.25 1.18
C VAL A 163 1.35 -1.43 1.48
N VAL A 164 0.15 -1.40 0.92
CA VAL A 164 -0.92 -2.37 1.22
C VAL A 164 -0.64 -3.76 0.69
N TRP A 165 0.16 -3.89 -0.37
CA TRP A 165 0.54 -5.20 -0.93
C TRP A 165 1.48 -6.02 -0.01
N LEU A 166 1.93 -5.46 1.11
CA LEU A 166 2.60 -6.19 2.20
C LEU A 166 1.62 -6.62 3.31
N GLN A 167 0.32 -6.49 3.10
CA GLN A 167 -0.72 -6.78 4.09
C GLN A 167 -1.67 -7.86 3.55
N PHE A 168 -1.76 -8.98 4.27
CA PHE A 168 -2.76 -10.01 4.03
C PHE A 168 -3.78 -9.92 5.18
N ILE A 169 -5.04 -9.62 4.87
CA ILE A 169 -6.00 -9.06 5.83
C ILE A 169 -7.22 -9.97 5.97
N ARG A 170 -7.64 -10.27 7.19
CA ARG A 170 -8.91 -10.95 7.44
C ARG A 170 -10.06 -10.04 7.02
N LEU A 171 -10.93 -10.53 6.13
CA LEU A 171 -11.98 -9.71 5.54
C LEU A 171 -13.02 -9.25 6.56
N ASP A 172 -13.41 -10.11 7.50
CA ASP A 172 -14.36 -9.75 8.56
C ASP A 172 -13.79 -8.70 9.50
N TYR A 173 -12.50 -8.77 9.82
CA TYR A 173 -11.84 -7.72 10.57
C TYR A 173 -11.88 -6.39 9.82
N LEU A 174 -11.51 -6.36 8.53
CA LEU A 174 -11.53 -5.16 7.72
C LEU A 174 -12.93 -4.54 7.65
N LYS A 175 -13.96 -5.37 7.49
CA LYS A 175 -15.38 -4.95 7.50
C LYS A 175 -15.79 -4.40 8.87
N SER A 176 -15.37 -5.04 9.96
CA SER A 176 -15.76 -4.64 11.32
C SER A 176 -15.27 -3.24 11.70
N ILE A 177 -14.11 -2.83 11.17
CA ILE A 177 -13.55 -1.49 11.38
C ILE A 177 -13.99 -0.48 10.31
N ASN A 178 -14.83 -0.91 9.34
CA ASN A 178 -15.35 -0.08 8.25
C ASN A 178 -14.27 0.73 7.50
N LEU A 179 -13.10 0.11 7.27
CA LEU A 179 -11.96 0.78 6.67
C LEU A 179 -11.99 0.66 5.15
N ASN A 180 -11.89 1.82 4.47
CA ASN A 180 -11.83 1.96 3.03
C ASN A 180 -10.67 2.87 2.63
N PHE A 181 -10.23 2.77 1.37
CA PHE A 181 -9.22 3.68 0.83
C PHE A 181 -9.81 5.08 0.61
N TYR A 182 -9.08 6.10 1.04
CA TYR A 182 -9.46 7.49 0.83
C TYR A 182 -9.27 7.89 -0.64
N ARG A 183 -10.33 8.36 -1.29
CA ARG A 183 -10.31 8.72 -2.71
C ARG A 183 -9.65 10.08 -2.96
N GLY A 184 -9.07 10.26 -4.14
CA GLY A 184 -8.59 11.55 -4.63
C GLY A 184 -7.17 11.94 -4.19
N ILE A 185 -6.53 11.16 -3.32
CA ILE A 185 -5.13 11.35 -2.92
C ILE A 185 -4.22 10.30 -3.54
N ILE A 186 -2.93 10.62 -3.61
CA ILE A 186 -1.83 9.65 -3.71
C ILE A 186 -1.28 9.44 -2.30
N HIS A 187 -0.57 8.35 -2.04
CA HIS A 187 -0.15 7.92 -0.69
C HIS A 187 -1.32 7.52 0.22
N GLU A 188 -2.40 7.02 -0.36
CA GLU A 188 -3.57 6.49 0.34
C GLU A 188 -3.21 5.38 1.33
N ASP A 189 -2.15 4.62 1.04
CA ASP A 189 -1.61 3.57 1.90
C ASP A 189 -1.09 4.11 3.23
N GLU A 190 -0.54 5.34 3.25
CA GLU A 190 -0.08 6.03 4.46
C GLU A 190 -1.24 6.47 5.39
N LEU A 191 -2.47 6.40 4.91
CA LEU A 191 -3.68 6.56 5.70
C LEU A 191 -4.27 5.20 6.07
N PHE A 192 -4.41 4.30 5.09
CA PHE A 192 -5.05 3.00 5.25
C PHE A 192 -4.29 2.10 6.22
N THR A 193 -2.99 1.92 6.02
CA THR A 193 -2.18 0.96 6.80
C THR A 193 -2.07 1.33 8.28
N PRO A 194 -1.84 2.60 8.69
CA PRO A 194 -1.91 2.95 10.11
C PRO A 194 -3.28 2.68 10.73
N GLN A 195 -4.39 3.02 10.04
CA GLN A 195 -5.74 2.75 10.54
C GLN A 195 -6.00 1.24 10.67
N LEU A 196 -5.52 0.44 9.72
CA LEU A 196 -5.60 -1.02 9.77
C LEU A 196 -4.85 -1.58 10.98
N ILE A 197 -3.59 -1.18 11.17
CA ILE A 197 -2.70 -1.75 12.19
C ILE A 197 -3.11 -1.30 13.60
N LEU A 198 -3.48 -0.04 13.78
CA LEU A 198 -3.75 0.54 15.11
C LEU A 198 -5.06 0.06 15.77
N GLN A 199 -5.88 -0.70 15.06
CA GLN A 199 -7.17 -1.20 15.56
C GLN A 199 -7.16 -2.69 15.90
N THR A 200 -6.02 -3.38 15.78
CA THR A 200 -5.91 -4.81 16.12
C THR A 200 -4.74 -5.10 17.05
N ASN A 201 -4.87 -6.20 17.78
CA ASN A 201 -3.81 -6.79 18.60
C ASN A 201 -3.30 -8.13 18.02
N ASN A 202 -3.81 -8.54 16.85
CA ASN A 202 -3.62 -9.85 16.28
C ASN A 202 -2.88 -9.75 14.94
N ILE A 203 -1.64 -9.29 14.96
CA ILE A 203 -0.78 -9.18 13.77
C ILE A 203 0.29 -10.27 13.83
N VAL A 204 0.47 -10.99 12.73
CA VAL A 204 1.60 -11.92 12.56
C VAL A 204 2.51 -11.44 11.45
N TYR A 205 3.74 -11.91 11.47
CA TYR A 205 4.74 -11.64 10.46
C TYR A 205 5.20 -12.93 9.79
N VAL A 206 5.37 -12.88 8.47
CA VAL A 206 5.94 -13.93 7.62
C VAL A 206 7.30 -13.46 7.12
N SER A 207 8.37 -14.13 7.55
CA SER A 207 9.76 -13.80 7.23
C SER A 207 10.17 -14.35 5.85
N LYS A 208 9.36 -14.05 4.82
CA LYS A 208 9.62 -14.42 3.43
C LYS A 208 9.32 -13.25 2.50
N CYS A 209 10.22 -13.00 1.56
CA CYS A 209 10.00 -12.08 0.46
C CYS A 209 9.04 -12.70 -0.56
N LEU A 210 7.74 -12.59 -0.31
CA LEU A 210 6.70 -13.21 -1.13
C LEU A 210 6.23 -12.35 -2.30
N VAL A 211 6.64 -11.08 -2.34
CA VAL A 211 6.29 -10.13 -3.40
C VAL A 211 7.55 -9.65 -4.12
N LYS A 212 7.48 -9.61 -5.44
CA LYS A 212 8.47 -8.97 -6.32
C LYS A 212 7.87 -7.67 -6.84
N HIS A 213 8.27 -6.56 -6.22
CA HIS A 213 7.82 -5.23 -6.60
C HIS A 213 8.64 -4.68 -7.76
N ARG A 214 7.96 -4.33 -8.87
CA ARG A 214 8.58 -3.82 -10.09
C ARG A 214 8.88 -2.33 -10.00
N ILE A 215 10.14 -1.97 -10.25
CA ILE A 215 10.56 -0.58 -10.37
C ILE A 215 10.62 -0.20 -11.85
N ARG A 216 9.83 0.79 -12.25
CA ARG A 216 9.74 1.33 -13.61
C ARG A 216 9.76 2.86 -13.61
N ASN A 217 10.27 3.46 -14.68
CA ASN A 217 10.36 4.93 -14.80
C ASN A 217 8.96 5.62 -14.89
N SER A 218 7.96 4.89 -15.42
CA SER A 218 6.59 5.40 -15.58
C SER A 218 5.74 5.32 -14.31
N SER A 219 6.26 4.77 -13.19
CA SER A 219 5.52 4.65 -11.93
C SER A 219 5.23 6.02 -11.29
N ILE A 220 4.24 6.08 -10.41
CA ILE A 220 3.91 7.30 -9.62
C ILE A 220 5.16 7.79 -8.87
N VAL A 221 5.96 6.87 -8.33
CA VAL A 221 7.20 7.17 -7.61
C VAL A 221 8.29 7.71 -8.57
N GLY A 222 8.30 7.28 -9.84
CA GLY A 222 9.27 7.72 -10.86
C GLY A 222 9.05 9.15 -11.38
N LYS A 223 7.84 9.72 -11.26
CA LYS A 223 7.49 11.05 -11.81
C LYS A 223 8.09 12.25 -11.06
N GLY A 224 8.91 12.02 -10.03
CA GLY A 224 9.48 13.08 -9.21
C GLY A 224 8.51 13.60 -8.12
N TYR A 225 9.06 14.35 -7.19
CA TYR A 225 8.33 14.89 -6.05
C TYR A 225 7.69 16.24 -6.40
N SER A 226 6.43 16.43 -6.07
CA SER A 226 5.64 17.60 -6.45
C SER A 226 4.84 18.16 -5.26
N LYS A 227 4.27 19.35 -5.42
CA LYS A 227 3.28 19.92 -4.49
C LYS A 227 2.18 18.91 -4.12
N ARG A 228 1.68 18.12 -5.10
CA ARG A 228 0.62 17.14 -4.88
C ARG A 228 1.02 16.12 -3.80
N ASN A 229 2.27 15.65 -3.80
CA ASN A 229 2.75 14.71 -2.78
C ASN A 229 2.58 15.31 -1.38
N ILE A 230 3.08 16.56 -1.16
CA ILE A 230 2.99 17.20 0.16
C ILE A 230 1.53 17.42 0.57
N CYS A 231 0.71 17.95 -0.35
CA CYS A 231 -0.71 18.18 -0.08
C CYS A 231 -1.45 16.89 0.30
N CYS A 232 -1.15 15.77 -0.37
CA CYS A 232 -1.75 14.48 -0.03
C CYS A 232 -1.31 13.99 1.34
N TYR A 233 -0.02 14.12 1.70
CA TYR A 233 0.43 13.81 3.06
C TYR A 233 -0.23 14.69 4.14
N LEU A 234 -0.43 15.98 3.87
CA LEU A 234 -1.17 16.84 4.80
C LEU A 234 -2.62 16.35 4.96
N THR A 235 -3.27 15.93 3.88
CA THR A 235 -4.61 15.30 3.93
C THR A 235 -4.59 13.99 4.72
N VAL A 236 -3.58 13.15 4.53
CA VAL A 236 -3.40 11.92 5.33
C VAL A 236 -3.40 12.23 6.82
N PHE A 237 -2.67 13.27 7.25
CA PHE A 237 -2.63 13.64 8.67
C PHE A 237 -3.89 14.36 9.13
N ASP A 238 -4.57 15.14 8.28
CA ASP A 238 -5.89 15.67 8.59
C ASP A 238 -6.87 14.54 8.95
N GLU A 239 -6.87 13.44 8.19
CA GLU A 239 -7.74 12.28 8.44
C GLU A 239 -7.26 11.40 9.61
N LEU A 240 -5.95 11.19 9.76
CA LEU A 240 -5.42 10.43 10.90
C LEU A 240 -5.68 11.10 12.25
N PHE A 241 -5.58 12.43 12.33
CA PHE A 241 -5.91 13.15 13.57
C PHE A 241 -7.41 13.17 13.88
N LYS A 242 -8.28 13.09 12.85
CA LYS A 242 -9.73 12.86 13.04
C LYS A 242 -10.00 11.43 13.54
N PHE A 243 -9.30 10.43 12.97
CA PHE A 243 -9.43 9.04 13.37
C PHE A 243 -8.98 8.85 14.82
N ARG A 244 -7.82 9.38 15.21
CA ARG A 244 -7.28 9.22 16.56
C ARG A 244 -6.24 10.30 16.85
N ASN A 245 -6.55 11.18 17.81
CA ASN A 245 -5.56 12.14 18.31
C ASN A 245 -4.79 11.53 19.50
N SER A 246 -3.63 10.93 19.23
CA SER A 246 -2.84 10.17 20.20
C SER A 246 -1.34 10.33 19.94
N ASP A 247 -0.53 9.97 20.95
CA ASP A 247 0.94 10.06 20.88
C ASP A 247 1.53 9.28 19.72
N ILE A 248 0.93 8.13 19.35
CA ILE A 248 1.41 7.34 18.23
C ILE A 248 1.19 8.05 16.88
N ILE A 249 0.07 8.74 16.69
CA ILE A 249 -0.18 9.55 15.49
C ILE A 249 0.74 10.78 15.49
N ILE A 250 0.96 11.42 16.63
CA ILE A 250 1.93 12.51 16.76
C ILE A 250 3.36 12.05 16.39
N LYS A 251 3.76 10.87 16.88
CA LYS A 251 5.05 10.26 16.54
C LYS A 251 5.15 10.00 15.04
N PHE A 252 4.11 9.44 14.43
CA PHE A 252 4.06 9.19 13.00
C PHE A 252 4.11 10.50 12.18
N ALA A 253 3.38 11.54 12.62
CA ALA A 253 3.42 12.84 11.98
C ALA A 253 4.84 13.46 12.01
N ARG A 254 5.54 13.38 13.14
CA ARG A 254 6.92 13.86 13.26
C ARG A 254 7.87 13.12 12.33
N TYR A 255 7.74 11.80 12.27
CA TYR A 255 8.56 10.94 11.41
C TYR A 255 8.31 11.27 9.93
N THR A 256 7.06 11.29 9.50
CA THR A 256 6.69 11.39 8.08
C THR A 256 6.78 12.83 7.57
N LEU A 257 6.18 13.81 8.25
CA LEU A 257 6.18 15.19 7.77
C LEU A 257 7.59 15.79 7.68
N SER A 258 8.49 15.40 8.59
CA SER A 258 9.90 15.82 8.46
C SER A 258 10.54 15.30 7.18
N LYS A 259 10.29 14.03 6.80
CA LYS A 259 10.78 13.44 5.54
C LYS A 259 10.13 14.09 4.32
N VAL A 260 8.82 14.32 4.38
CA VAL A 260 8.03 14.95 3.31
C VAL A 260 8.55 16.36 2.99
N PHE A 261 8.74 17.19 4.00
CA PHE A 261 9.26 18.54 3.79
C PHE A 261 10.74 18.53 3.38
N TYR A 262 11.55 17.63 3.95
CA TYR A 262 12.94 17.46 3.51
C TYR A 262 13.02 17.13 2.01
N THR A 263 12.22 16.18 1.54
CA THR A 263 12.19 15.75 0.13
C THR A 263 11.59 16.83 -0.77
N GLY A 264 10.64 17.60 -0.25
CA GLY A 264 9.94 18.67 -0.98
C GLY A 264 10.80 19.89 -1.31
N HIS A 265 12.10 19.91 -0.97
CA HIS A 265 12.97 21.08 -1.23
C HIS A 265 13.06 21.47 -2.72
N ALA A 266 12.87 20.53 -3.63
CA ALA A 266 13.01 20.75 -5.07
C ALA A 266 11.74 21.26 -5.78
N ILE A 267 10.60 21.41 -5.08
CA ILE A 267 9.38 21.96 -5.71
C ILE A 267 9.51 23.46 -5.98
N PRO A 268 8.74 24.02 -6.92
CA PRO A 268 8.76 25.47 -7.24
C PRO A 268 8.48 26.33 -6.01
N ILE A 269 9.09 27.54 -5.98
CA ILE A 269 9.01 28.45 -4.82
C ILE A 269 7.57 28.85 -4.48
N ASN A 270 6.73 29.10 -5.50
CA ASN A 270 5.31 29.42 -5.30
C ASN A 270 4.56 28.29 -4.61
N ASP A 271 4.84 27.04 -5.01
CA ASP A 271 4.27 25.84 -4.39
C ASP A 271 4.74 25.68 -2.94
N LYS A 272 6.01 26.07 -2.64
CA LYS A 272 6.53 26.05 -1.26
C LYS A 272 5.71 26.95 -0.34
N PHE A 273 5.40 28.18 -0.76
CA PHE A 273 4.58 29.10 0.03
C PHE A 273 3.18 28.52 0.32
N GLU A 274 2.55 27.91 -0.69
CA GLU A 274 1.22 27.35 -0.55
C GLU A 274 1.18 26.16 0.41
N VAL A 275 2.07 25.17 0.24
CA VAL A 275 2.10 23.99 1.11
C VAL A 275 2.53 24.33 2.52
N PHE A 276 3.46 25.28 2.69
CA PHE A 276 3.89 25.76 4.00
C PHE A 276 2.75 26.50 4.73
N GLY A 277 2.02 27.35 4.00
CA GLY A 277 0.83 28.04 4.51
C GLY A 277 -0.27 27.05 4.95
N ARG A 278 -0.48 25.98 4.18
CA ARG A 278 -1.41 24.90 4.56
C ARG A 278 -0.94 24.18 5.83
N ALA A 279 0.32 23.78 5.90
CA ALA A 279 0.89 23.12 7.07
C ALA A 279 0.81 24.02 8.33
N MET A 280 1.00 25.32 8.17
CA MET A 280 0.85 26.30 9.25
C MET A 280 -0.61 26.38 9.74
N LYS A 281 -1.57 26.51 8.82
CA LYS A 281 -3.01 26.56 9.14
C LYS A 281 -3.49 25.30 9.86
N SER A 282 -3.01 24.11 9.44
CA SER A 282 -3.31 22.84 10.10
C SER A 282 -2.53 22.63 11.41
N GLY A 283 -1.65 23.53 11.79
CA GLY A 283 -0.85 23.42 13.01
C GLY A 283 0.24 22.34 12.95
N TYR A 284 0.64 21.92 11.74
CA TYR A 284 1.59 20.80 11.55
C TYR A 284 3.05 21.19 11.61
N LEU A 285 3.38 22.49 11.57
CA LEU A 285 4.78 22.96 11.64
C LEU A 285 5.49 22.47 12.92
N LYS A 286 4.76 22.31 14.03
CA LYS A 286 5.29 21.77 15.30
C LYS A 286 5.75 20.32 15.23
N TYR A 287 5.35 19.58 14.20
CA TYR A 287 5.75 18.18 13.97
C TYR A 287 6.91 18.07 12.97
N ILE A 288 7.28 19.14 12.28
CA ILE A 288 8.33 19.15 11.27
C ILE A 288 9.64 19.58 11.92
N GLY A 289 10.67 18.73 11.82
CA GLY A 289 12.00 19.04 12.35
C GLY A 289 12.58 20.30 11.71
N TRP A 290 13.23 21.15 12.48
CA TRP A 290 13.80 22.43 12.02
C TRP A 290 14.78 22.26 10.85
N LYS A 291 15.57 21.17 10.83
CA LYS A 291 16.46 20.83 9.70
C LYS A 291 15.69 20.61 8.39
N SER A 292 14.54 19.97 8.47
CA SER A 292 13.68 19.73 7.29
C SER A 292 13.07 21.03 6.78
N ILE A 293 12.65 21.93 7.67
CA ILE A 293 12.17 23.27 7.30
C ILE A 293 13.30 24.08 6.64
N PHE A 294 14.50 24.04 7.22
CA PHE A 294 15.65 24.73 6.63
C PHE A 294 15.98 24.18 5.23
N VAL A 295 16.08 22.86 5.08
CA VAL A 295 16.33 22.23 3.78
C VAL A 295 15.22 22.54 2.77
N PHE A 296 13.95 22.49 3.20
CA PHE A 296 12.81 22.82 2.35
C PHE A 296 12.93 24.21 1.70
N TRP A 297 13.39 25.21 2.45
CA TRP A 297 13.49 26.58 1.94
C TRP A 297 14.79 26.87 1.22
N PHE A 298 15.93 26.37 1.71
CA PHE A 298 17.25 26.88 1.31
C PHE A 298 18.11 25.89 0.52
N LYS A 299 17.77 24.61 0.46
CA LYS A 299 18.48 23.65 -0.39
C LYS A 299 18.07 23.89 -1.84
N LYS A 300 19.08 24.08 -2.71
CA LYS A 300 18.93 24.16 -4.17
C LYS A 300 18.95 22.77 -4.79
#